data_a2d168c88e033d9f9af15f0adc94eff1
#
_entry.id   a2d168c88e033d9f9af15f0adc94eff1
#
_cell.length_a   1.000
_cell.length_b   1.000
_cell.length_c   1.000
_cell.angle_alpha   90.00
_cell.angle_beta   90.00
_cell.angle_gamma   90.00
#
_symmetry.space_group_name_H-M   'P 1'
#
loop_
_entity.id
_entity.type
_entity.pdbx_description
1 polymer ?
#
loop_
_entity_poly.entity_id
_entity_poly.type
_entity_poly.pdbx_seq_one_letter_code
_entity_poly.pdbx_strand_id
1 'polypeptide(L)'
;MTICILGAGAFGTALAIALSGNEKVQLWGRNEKSTRTIKETRKNSKLPGHELGPNVSVTSDLNEALQGSSLVLCAVPLQNTHQVLQNISRYLEGQALIGCSKGIDLDSGLGGYSILKSLYPDGPVGILTGPSFAVDIAK
;
A
#
# COMPACT_ATOMS: atom_id res chain seq x y z
N MET A 1 -7.49 2.07 14.50
CA MET A 1 -7.84 2.03 13.04
C MET A 1 -7.08 0.89 12.40
N THR A 2 -7.59 0.28 11.33
CA THR A 2 -6.82 -0.69 10.53
C THR A 2 -6.48 -0.08 9.17
N ILE A 3 -5.22 -0.12 8.79
CA ILE A 3 -4.71 0.47 7.56
C ILE A 3 -4.24 -0.65 6.64
N CYS A 4 -4.75 -0.68 5.41
CA CYS A 4 -4.24 -1.56 4.37
C CYS A 4 -3.19 -0.81 3.54
N ILE A 5 -2.03 -1.42 3.32
CA ILE A 5 -0.98 -0.90 2.43
C ILE A 5 -0.81 -1.87 1.27
N LEU A 6 -1.14 -1.42 0.08
CA LEU A 6 -0.99 -2.17 -1.15
C LEU A 6 0.39 -1.92 -1.76
N GLY A 7 1.27 -2.90 -1.64
CA GLY A 7 2.62 -2.86 -2.18
C GLY A 7 3.71 -3.03 -1.12
N ALA A 8 4.29 -4.23 -1.04
CA ALA A 8 5.43 -4.56 -0.18
C ALA A 8 6.78 -4.18 -0.84
N GLY A 9 6.86 -2.98 -1.39
CA GLY A 9 8.09 -2.34 -1.83
C GLY A 9 8.82 -1.65 -0.67
N ALA A 10 9.90 -0.93 -0.96
CA ALA A 10 10.62 -0.15 0.06
C ALA A 10 9.71 0.89 0.72
N PHE A 11 8.97 1.66 -0.07
CA PHE A 11 8.10 2.72 0.43
C PHE A 11 6.91 2.18 1.23
N GLY A 12 6.21 1.16 0.71
CA GLY A 12 5.09 0.55 1.43
C GLY A 12 5.52 -0.12 2.75
N THR A 13 6.70 -0.74 2.77
CA THR A 13 7.28 -1.30 4.00
C THR A 13 7.61 -0.21 5.01
N ALA A 14 8.20 0.90 4.57
CA ALA A 14 8.49 2.04 5.43
C ALA A 14 7.23 2.66 6.04
N LEU A 15 6.18 2.84 5.23
CA LEU A 15 4.87 3.28 5.74
C LEU A 15 4.29 2.30 6.76
N ALA A 16 4.42 0.98 6.51
CA ALA A 16 3.95 -0.03 7.45
C ALA A 16 4.67 0.08 8.81
N ILE A 17 5.96 0.29 8.81
CA ILE A 17 6.76 0.49 10.04
C ILE A 17 6.29 1.76 10.76
N ALA A 18 6.27 2.90 10.08
CA ALA A 18 5.93 4.18 10.67
C ALA A 18 4.51 4.21 11.28
N LEU A 19 3.53 3.64 10.57
CA LEU A 19 2.13 3.67 10.99
C LEU A 19 1.80 2.62 12.06
N SER A 20 2.56 1.54 12.12
CA SER A 20 2.30 0.44 13.07
C SER A 20 2.58 0.77 14.52
N GLY A 21 3.19 1.91 14.82
CA GLY A 21 3.38 2.40 16.18
C GLY A 21 2.07 2.64 16.92
N ASN A 22 1.05 3.11 16.21
CA ASN A 22 -0.26 3.45 16.79
C ASN A 22 -1.43 2.69 16.18
N GLU A 23 -1.24 2.03 15.04
CA GLU A 23 -2.32 1.42 14.27
C GLU A 23 -2.02 -0.05 13.90
N LYS A 24 -3.07 -0.81 13.60
CA LYS A 24 -2.93 -2.11 12.95
C LYS A 24 -2.71 -1.90 11.46
N VAL A 25 -1.70 -2.56 10.90
CA VAL A 25 -1.34 -2.43 9.49
C VAL A 25 -1.38 -3.78 8.80
N GLN A 26 -2.05 -3.84 7.67
CA GLN A 26 -2.06 -4.97 6.75
C GLN A 26 -1.20 -4.63 5.54
N LEU A 27 -0.04 -5.24 5.40
CA LEU A 27 0.87 -5.04 4.27
C LEU A 27 0.64 -6.12 3.22
N TRP A 28 0.16 -5.72 2.06
CA TRP A 28 -0.04 -6.62 0.94
C TRP A 28 1.13 -6.58 -0.06
N GLY A 29 1.55 -7.76 -0.52
CA GLY A 29 2.50 -7.91 -1.61
C GLY A 29 2.02 -8.97 -2.61
N ARG A 30 2.17 -8.68 -3.91
CA ARG A 30 1.71 -9.57 -4.99
C ARG A 30 2.42 -10.93 -5.02
N ASN A 31 3.70 -10.97 -4.63
CA ASN A 31 4.51 -12.18 -4.71
C ASN A 31 4.40 -12.96 -3.40
N GLU A 32 3.74 -14.13 -3.44
CA GLU A 32 3.50 -14.98 -2.28
C GLU A 32 4.80 -15.44 -1.58
N LYS A 33 5.82 -15.81 -2.35
CA LYS A 33 7.11 -16.24 -1.78
C LYS A 33 7.78 -15.10 -1.02
N SER A 34 7.79 -13.91 -1.60
CA SER A 34 8.34 -12.72 -0.95
C SER A 34 7.57 -12.33 0.31
N THR A 35 6.24 -12.32 0.25
CA THR A 35 5.40 -11.99 1.42
C THR A 35 5.55 -13.01 2.54
N ARG A 36 5.67 -14.29 2.22
CA ARG A 36 5.97 -15.34 3.19
C ARG A 36 7.30 -15.09 3.89
N THR A 37 8.36 -14.82 3.14
CA THR A 37 9.68 -14.50 3.71
C THR A 37 9.60 -13.27 4.64
N ILE A 38 8.93 -12.20 4.22
CA ILE A 38 8.76 -10.99 5.04
C ILE A 38 7.96 -11.31 6.32
N LYS A 39 6.90 -12.10 6.21
CA LYS A 39 6.08 -12.52 7.36
C LYS A 39 6.88 -13.29 8.40
N GLU A 40 7.72 -14.24 7.95
CA GLU A 40 8.53 -15.11 8.82
C GLU A 40 9.72 -14.38 9.43
N THR A 41 10.44 -13.61 8.63
CA THR A 41 11.69 -12.94 9.06
C THR A 41 11.48 -11.57 9.67
N ARG A 42 10.31 -10.97 9.48
CA ARG A 42 9.97 -9.57 9.84
C ARG A 42 10.86 -8.54 9.12
N LYS A 43 11.57 -8.96 8.08
CA LYS A 43 12.51 -8.13 7.30
C LYS A 43 12.15 -8.14 5.83
N ASN A 44 12.34 -7.00 5.18
CA ASN A 44 12.17 -6.88 3.73
C ASN A 44 13.51 -6.48 3.09
N SER A 45 14.01 -7.29 2.16
CA SER A 45 15.25 -7.01 1.43
C SER A 45 15.24 -5.69 0.65
N LYS A 46 14.05 -5.17 0.32
CA LYS A 46 13.87 -3.87 -0.34
C LYS A 46 14.05 -2.67 0.61
N LEU A 47 14.06 -2.91 1.92
CA LEU A 47 14.32 -1.90 2.96
C LEU A 47 15.25 -2.49 4.02
N PRO A 48 16.52 -2.72 3.71
CA PRO A 48 17.47 -3.36 4.62
C PRO A 48 17.69 -2.52 5.87
N GLY A 49 17.98 -3.19 6.99
CA GLY A 49 18.24 -2.52 8.27
C GLY A 49 17.02 -2.15 9.09
N HIS A 50 15.81 -2.45 8.61
CA HIS A 50 14.55 -2.19 9.31
C HIS A 50 13.73 -3.47 9.51
N GLU A 51 12.99 -3.54 10.61
CA GLU A 51 12.12 -4.67 10.94
C GLU A 51 10.66 -4.22 11.11
N LEU A 52 9.74 -5.08 10.70
CA LEU A 52 8.31 -4.85 10.90
C LEU A 52 7.93 -5.07 12.35
N GLY A 53 7.22 -4.10 12.92
CA GLY A 53 6.68 -4.19 14.27
C GLY A 53 5.54 -5.21 14.41
N PRO A 54 5.16 -5.59 15.64
CA PRO A 54 4.15 -6.63 15.90
C PRO A 54 2.76 -6.30 15.35
N ASN A 55 2.44 -5.03 15.17
CA ASN A 55 1.16 -4.57 14.64
C ASN A 55 1.06 -4.66 13.10
N VAL A 56 2.09 -5.14 12.41
CA VAL A 56 2.08 -5.36 10.96
C VAL A 56 1.78 -6.81 10.64
N SER A 57 0.68 -7.07 9.95
CA SER A 57 0.38 -8.35 9.30
C SER A 57 0.81 -8.28 7.83
N VAL A 58 1.29 -9.39 7.27
CA VAL A 58 1.76 -9.46 5.88
C VAL A 58 1.02 -10.57 5.14
N THR A 59 0.46 -10.25 3.98
CA THR A 59 -0.28 -11.22 3.17
C THR A 59 -0.13 -10.97 1.67
N SER A 60 -0.35 -12.01 0.86
CA SER A 60 -0.51 -11.91 -0.59
C SER A 60 -1.97 -11.99 -1.04
N ASP A 61 -2.89 -12.20 -0.12
CA ASP A 61 -4.33 -12.20 -0.39
C ASP A 61 -4.89 -10.77 -0.24
N LEU A 62 -5.46 -10.24 -1.34
CA LEU A 62 -6.05 -8.89 -1.36
C LEU A 62 -7.28 -8.76 -0.47
N ASN A 63 -8.09 -9.81 -0.38
CA ASN A 63 -9.30 -9.79 0.43
C ASN A 63 -8.94 -9.75 1.93
N GLU A 64 -7.98 -10.59 2.35
CA GLU A 64 -7.43 -10.57 3.70
C GLU A 64 -6.83 -9.20 4.03
N ALA A 65 -6.07 -8.60 3.12
CA ALA A 65 -5.44 -7.30 3.33
C ALA A 65 -6.43 -6.15 3.50
N LEU A 66 -7.57 -6.20 2.82
CA LEU A 66 -8.61 -5.15 2.87
C LEU A 66 -9.58 -5.33 4.04
N GLN A 67 -9.65 -6.52 4.62
CA GLN A 67 -10.64 -6.85 5.64
C GLN A 67 -10.53 -5.92 6.87
N GLY A 68 -11.61 -5.23 7.18
CA GLY A 68 -11.71 -4.33 8.34
C GLY A 68 -10.85 -3.06 8.23
N SER A 69 -10.24 -2.79 7.06
CA SER A 69 -9.51 -1.54 6.84
C SER A 69 -10.47 -0.37 6.65
N SER A 70 -10.10 0.79 7.19
CA SER A 70 -10.78 2.08 6.98
C SER A 70 -9.99 3.00 6.05
N LEU A 71 -8.71 2.70 5.86
CA LEU A 71 -7.80 3.46 5.00
C LEU A 71 -6.99 2.49 4.14
N VAL A 72 -6.91 2.76 2.85
CA VAL A 72 -6.12 1.99 1.88
C VAL A 72 -5.05 2.89 1.26
N LEU A 73 -3.79 2.58 1.50
CA LEU A 73 -2.64 3.26 0.92
C LEU A 73 -2.12 2.47 -0.29
N CYS A 74 -2.20 3.04 -1.49
CA CYS A 74 -1.73 2.41 -2.71
C CYS A 74 -0.26 2.79 -2.96
N ALA A 75 0.65 1.94 -2.52
CA ALA A 75 2.10 2.10 -2.61
C ALA A 75 2.76 1.21 -3.68
N VAL A 76 1.97 0.71 -4.63
CA VAL A 76 2.49 0.03 -5.82
C VAL A 76 3.00 1.05 -6.83
N PRO A 77 3.94 0.69 -7.71
CA PRO A 77 4.35 1.57 -8.81
C PRO A 77 3.14 2.04 -9.62
N LEU A 78 3.16 3.30 -10.08
CA LEU A 78 2.02 3.92 -10.76
C LEU A 78 1.54 3.11 -11.96
N GLN A 79 2.47 2.53 -12.74
CA GLN A 79 2.17 1.67 -13.89
C GLN A 79 1.38 0.40 -13.54
N ASN A 80 1.41 -0.02 -12.28
CA ASN A 80 0.67 -1.19 -11.78
C ASN A 80 -0.61 -0.81 -11.03
N THR A 81 -0.82 0.47 -10.78
CA THR A 81 -1.93 0.97 -9.94
C THR A 81 -3.27 0.61 -10.55
N HIS A 82 -3.45 0.82 -11.86
CA HIS A 82 -4.69 0.52 -12.54
C HIS A 82 -5.12 -0.95 -12.38
N GLN A 83 -4.18 -1.89 -12.63
CA GLN A 83 -4.45 -3.32 -12.51
C GLN A 83 -4.80 -3.73 -11.07
N VAL A 84 -4.08 -3.23 -10.09
CA VAL A 84 -4.34 -3.54 -8.67
C VAL A 84 -5.71 -3.00 -8.26
N LEU A 85 -6.03 -1.76 -8.64
CA LEU A 85 -7.31 -1.13 -8.29
C LEU A 85 -8.51 -1.80 -8.96
N GLN A 86 -8.40 -2.25 -10.20
CA GLN A 86 -9.46 -3.05 -10.84
C GLN A 86 -9.79 -4.30 -10.03
N ASN A 87 -8.79 -4.93 -9.44
CA ASN A 87 -8.98 -6.13 -8.64
C ASN A 87 -9.62 -5.85 -7.28
N ILE A 88 -9.41 -4.68 -6.69
CA ILE A 88 -9.92 -4.34 -5.36
C ILE A 88 -11.19 -3.49 -5.37
N SER A 89 -11.54 -2.83 -6.49
CA SER A 89 -12.67 -1.89 -6.55
C SER A 89 -13.97 -2.48 -5.99
N ARG A 90 -14.22 -3.76 -6.25
CA ARG A 90 -15.40 -4.50 -5.77
C ARG A 90 -15.39 -4.78 -4.25
N TYR A 91 -14.25 -4.62 -3.59
CA TYR A 91 -14.09 -4.84 -2.14
C TYR A 91 -14.05 -3.53 -1.35
N LEU A 92 -14.05 -2.39 -2.06
CA LEU A 92 -14.05 -1.08 -1.41
C LEU A 92 -15.49 -0.70 -1.02
N GLU A 93 -15.70 -0.52 0.27
CA GLU A 93 -17.00 -0.23 0.88
C GLU A 93 -17.00 1.13 1.61
N GLY A 94 -16.39 2.14 1.00
CA GLY A 94 -16.31 3.50 1.56
C GLY A 94 -14.97 3.85 2.23
N GLN A 95 -13.98 2.96 2.22
CA GLN A 95 -12.64 3.28 2.71
C GLN A 95 -12.03 4.45 1.95
N ALA A 96 -11.21 5.27 2.63
CA ALA A 96 -10.39 6.27 1.96
C ALA A 96 -9.25 5.59 1.18
N LEU A 97 -9.12 5.91 -0.10
CA LEU A 97 -8.10 5.39 -1.00
C LEU A 97 -7.06 6.47 -1.29
N ILE A 98 -5.82 6.25 -0.87
CA ILE A 98 -4.73 7.21 -1.00
C ILE A 98 -3.63 6.67 -1.92
N GLY A 99 -3.36 7.37 -3.01
CA GLY A 99 -2.23 7.08 -3.88
C GLY A 99 -0.93 7.60 -3.32
N CYS A 100 0.09 6.75 -3.30
CA CYS A 100 1.43 7.11 -2.79
C CYS A 100 2.48 7.17 -3.90
N SER A 101 2.12 6.83 -5.14
CA SER A 101 3.02 6.81 -6.28
C SER A 101 3.08 8.16 -6.98
N LYS A 102 4.27 8.51 -7.47
CA LYS A 102 4.53 9.74 -8.23
C LYS A 102 4.56 9.44 -9.73
N GLY A 103 4.30 10.46 -10.54
CA GLY A 103 4.46 10.42 -11.99
C GLY A 103 3.13 10.36 -12.75
N ILE A 104 3.25 9.97 -14.02
CA ILE A 104 2.15 9.82 -14.97
C ILE A 104 2.17 8.39 -15.50
N ASP A 105 1.00 7.79 -15.60
CA ASP A 105 0.85 6.47 -16.21
C ASP A 105 1.08 6.58 -17.72
N LEU A 106 1.97 5.73 -18.25
CA LEU A 106 2.41 5.82 -19.63
C LEU A 106 1.33 5.41 -20.65
N ASP A 107 0.42 4.54 -20.23
CA ASP A 107 -0.64 4.04 -21.12
C ASP A 107 -1.82 5.03 -21.21
N SER A 108 -2.23 5.60 -20.09
CA SER A 108 -3.38 6.51 -20.03
C SER A 108 -3.01 7.99 -20.06
N GLY A 109 -1.77 8.36 -19.76
CA GLY A 109 -1.33 9.74 -19.59
C GLY A 109 -1.87 10.42 -18.32
N LEU A 110 -2.48 9.66 -17.42
CA LEU A 110 -3.11 10.18 -16.21
C LEU A 110 -2.16 10.16 -15.00
N GLY A 111 -2.30 11.14 -14.14
CA GLY A 111 -1.67 11.14 -12.81
C GLY A 111 -2.41 10.24 -11.82
N GLY A 112 -1.75 9.91 -10.70
CA GLY A 112 -2.28 8.97 -9.71
C GLY A 112 -3.69 9.31 -9.22
N TYR A 113 -3.99 10.57 -8.91
CA TYR A 113 -5.34 10.96 -8.48
C TYR A 113 -6.42 10.61 -9.51
N SER A 114 -6.18 10.94 -10.78
CA SER A 114 -7.16 10.68 -11.85
C SER A 114 -7.40 9.19 -12.06
N ILE A 115 -6.36 8.37 -11.93
CA ILE A 115 -6.48 6.90 -12.00
C ILE A 115 -7.33 6.39 -10.83
N LEU A 116 -7.03 6.79 -9.61
CA LEU A 116 -7.80 6.38 -8.42
C LEU A 116 -9.26 6.80 -8.57
N LYS A 117 -9.51 8.03 -8.95
CA LYS A 117 -10.87 8.59 -9.07
C LYS A 117 -11.67 7.94 -10.19
N SER A 118 -11.04 7.54 -11.30
CA SER A 118 -11.71 6.81 -12.37
C SER A 118 -12.18 5.41 -11.97
N LEU A 119 -11.46 4.75 -11.07
CA LEU A 119 -11.76 3.39 -10.60
C LEU A 119 -12.57 3.34 -9.30
N TYR A 120 -12.61 4.46 -8.57
CA TYR A 120 -13.37 4.62 -7.33
C TYR A 120 -14.08 5.98 -7.32
N PRO A 121 -15.05 6.21 -8.25
CA PRO A 121 -15.64 7.53 -8.50
C PRO A 121 -16.41 8.09 -7.32
N ASP A 122 -17.10 7.23 -6.57
CA ASP A 122 -17.98 7.63 -5.45
C ASP A 122 -17.26 7.64 -4.09
N GLY A 123 -16.05 7.07 -4.04
CA GLY A 123 -15.31 6.96 -2.79
C GLY A 123 -14.38 8.14 -2.51
N PRO A 124 -13.96 8.30 -1.25
CA PRO A 124 -12.96 9.30 -0.87
C PRO A 124 -11.57 8.91 -1.40
N VAL A 125 -10.98 9.78 -2.21
CA VAL A 125 -9.68 9.60 -2.85
C VAL A 125 -8.74 10.75 -2.53
N GLY A 126 -7.48 10.44 -2.28
CA GLY A 126 -6.44 11.43 -2.02
C GLY A 126 -5.07 10.99 -2.54
N ILE A 127 -4.09 11.86 -2.40
CA ILE A 127 -2.69 11.61 -2.75
C ILE A 127 -1.80 11.94 -1.56
N LEU A 128 -0.93 11.01 -1.22
CA LEU A 128 0.20 11.24 -0.32
C LEU A 128 1.41 11.65 -1.15
N THR A 129 1.86 12.87 -1.00
CA THR A 129 3.00 13.41 -1.74
C THR A 129 3.92 14.22 -0.84
N GLY A 130 5.18 14.33 -1.22
CA GLY A 130 6.19 15.08 -0.50
C GLY A 130 7.61 14.59 -0.80
N PRO A 131 8.63 15.31 -0.34
CA PRO A 131 10.03 14.87 -0.39
C PRO A 131 10.25 13.81 0.69
N SER A 132 10.03 12.53 0.36
CA SER A 132 10.12 11.44 1.33
C SER A 132 10.88 10.24 0.75
N PHE A 133 11.91 9.81 1.45
CA PHE A 133 12.62 8.57 1.17
C PHE A 133 12.17 7.48 2.16
N ALA A 134 12.05 6.25 1.68
CA ALA A 134 11.59 5.13 2.49
C ALA A 134 12.43 4.94 3.78
N VAL A 135 13.74 5.11 3.69
CA VAL A 135 14.67 5.00 4.83
C VAL A 135 14.40 6.06 5.91
N ASP A 136 13.98 7.25 5.52
CA ASP A 136 13.70 8.33 6.47
C ASP A 136 12.32 8.17 7.14
N ILE A 137 11.36 7.60 6.42
CA ILE A 137 10.03 7.30 6.96
C ILE A 137 10.09 6.15 7.97
N ALA A 138 10.99 5.18 7.77
CA ALA A 138 11.11 4.00 8.62
C ALA A 138 11.89 4.24 9.94
N LYS A 139 12.46 5.43 10.16
CA LYS A 139 13.15 5.84 11.40
C LYS A 139 12.15 6.20 12.49
#